data_b6065285b0f3a40abd750ee43357120a
#
_entry.id   b6065285b0f3a40abd750ee43357120a
#
_cell.length_a   1.000
_cell.length_b   1.000
_cell.length_c   1.000
_cell.angle_alpha   90.00
_cell.angle_beta   90.00
_cell.angle_gamma   90.00
#
_symmetry.space_group_name_H-M   'P 1'
#
loop_
_entity.id
_entity.type
_entity.pdbx_description
1 polymer ?
#
loop_
_entity_poly.entity_id
_entity_poly.type
_entity_poly.pdbx_seq_one_letter_code
_entity_poly.pdbx_strand_id
1 'polypeptide(L)'
;MSFLLDMICAVILILFVFIGIYRGVFKFTIMLLASVVCCSLSLALSDMAAENAYNKFVKKKVVSGLETACRGIDVAEEVNNRLAENGIDIRLDAQKIKQSFDQSTSPSESISKLLVSEGFDADLAKETASDVFADVKNEFKNSFNVSFDGSYLDKAADQVIKSFDKKSTEIFYALSRDDPSYSAELLEKNLLRSLILPIVRITIFIILYIIMEIGVKIILFLVGVLTGSRISTAARVGGGALGAVKGIMYCLLIGYFAAQIVAVMGESNSYLGLSQCNDTILFKYFFRAFY
;
A
#
# COMPACT_ATOMS: atom_id res chain seq x y z
N MET A 1 12.78 0.73 -17.01
CA MET A 1 11.43 1.19 -16.54
C MET A 1 11.22 2.69 -16.69
N SER A 2 12.19 3.54 -16.35
CA SER A 2 12.08 5.01 -16.47
C SER A 2 11.63 5.47 -17.86
N PHE A 3 12.26 4.95 -18.93
CA PHE A 3 11.87 5.26 -20.32
C PHE A 3 10.41 4.90 -20.65
N LEU A 4 9.87 3.83 -20.09
CA LEU A 4 8.49 3.40 -20.33
C LEU A 4 7.47 4.38 -19.73
N LEU A 5 7.74 4.91 -18.53
CA LEU A 5 6.90 5.93 -17.89
C LEU A 5 6.87 7.24 -18.70
N ASP A 6 8.03 7.68 -19.18
CA ASP A 6 8.13 8.85 -20.06
C ASP A 6 7.37 8.63 -21.38
N MET A 7 7.50 7.44 -21.97
CA MET A 7 6.79 7.09 -23.20
C MET A 7 5.27 7.10 -22.98
N ILE A 8 4.77 6.57 -21.86
CA ILE A 8 3.34 6.60 -21.54
C ILE A 8 2.85 8.05 -21.43
N CYS A 9 3.56 8.91 -20.69
CA CYS A 9 3.19 10.33 -20.57
C CYS A 9 3.21 11.05 -21.91
N ALA A 10 4.23 10.83 -22.73
CA ALA A 10 4.34 11.43 -24.05
C ALA A 10 3.18 10.99 -24.98
N VAL A 11 2.88 9.69 -24.99
CA VAL A 11 1.77 9.14 -25.79
C VAL A 11 0.43 9.74 -25.33
N ILE A 12 0.19 9.85 -24.03
CA ILE A 12 -1.03 10.45 -23.48
C ILE A 12 -1.14 11.91 -23.92
N LEU A 13 -0.09 12.71 -23.77
CA LEU A 13 -0.09 14.11 -24.15
C LEU A 13 -0.38 14.28 -25.64
N ILE A 14 0.33 13.56 -26.51
CA ILE A 14 0.16 13.61 -27.97
C ILE A 14 -1.27 13.20 -28.35
N LEU A 15 -1.77 12.10 -27.79
CA LEU A 15 -3.11 11.58 -28.08
C LEU A 15 -4.20 12.58 -27.72
N PHE A 16 -4.14 13.22 -26.54
CA PHE A 16 -5.14 14.21 -26.15
C PHE A 16 -5.05 15.50 -26.96
N VAL A 17 -3.86 15.94 -27.37
CA VAL A 17 -3.68 17.07 -28.31
C VAL A 17 -4.36 16.75 -29.63
N PHE A 18 -4.11 15.58 -30.22
CA PHE A 18 -4.76 15.16 -31.47
C PHE A 18 -6.28 15.10 -31.35
N ILE A 19 -6.81 14.51 -30.29
CA ILE A 19 -8.26 14.44 -30.04
C ILE A 19 -8.84 15.86 -29.90
N GLY A 20 -8.14 16.76 -29.22
CA GLY A 20 -8.54 18.16 -29.08
C GLY A 20 -8.60 18.91 -30.42
N ILE A 21 -7.57 18.76 -31.27
CA ILE A 21 -7.55 19.33 -32.63
C ILE A 21 -8.71 18.79 -33.45
N TYR A 22 -8.98 17.50 -33.37
CA TYR A 22 -10.06 16.87 -34.13
C TYR A 22 -11.45 17.35 -33.71
N ARG A 23 -11.68 17.53 -32.42
CA ARG A 23 -13.00 17.89 -31.85
C ARG A 23 -13.25 19.39 -31.77
N GLY A 24 -12.20 20.19 -31.76
CA GLY A 24 -12.26 21.64 -31.62
C GLY A 24 -12.58 22.13 -30.21
N VAL A 25 -12.38 23.42 -29.96
CA VAL A 25 -12.47 24.05 -28.63
C VAL A 25 -13.77 23.74 -27.92
N PHE A 26 -14.92 24.00 -28.51
CA PHE A 26 -16.21 23.93 -27.80
C PHE A 26 -16.54 22.54 -27.29
N LYS A 27 -16.46 21.54 -28.16
CA LYS A 27 -16.75 20.13 -27.76
C LYS A 27 -15.73 19.63 -26.78
N PHE A 28 -14.47 20.02 -26.97
CA PHE A 28 -13.40 19.57 -26.08
C PHE A 28 -13.49 20.21 -24.68
N THR A 29 -13.91 21.49 -24.59
CA THR A 29 -14.15 22.16 -23.30
C THR A 29 -15.20 21.42 -22.48
N ILE A 30 -16.33 21.06 -23.09
CA ILE A 30 -17.39 20.30 -22.40
C ILE A 30 -16.84 18.95 -21.90
N MET A 31 -16.07 18.26 -22.74
CA MET A 31 -15.46 16.96 -22.34
C MET A 31 -14.41 17.11 -21.25
N LEU A 32 -13.63 18.22 -21.26
CA LEU A 32 -12.65 18.48 -20.20
C LEU A 32 -13.36 18.74 -18.88
N LEU A 33 -14.35 19.63 -18.86
CA LEU A 33 -15.16 19.90 -17.66
C LEU A 33 -15.83 18.63 -17.12
N ALA A 34 -16.42 17.84 -18.00
CA ALA A 34 -17.01 16.56 -17.63
C ALA A 34 -15.98 15.61 -17.00
N SER A 35 -14.78 15.52 -17.58
CA SER A 35 -13.71 14.68 -16.99
C SER A 35 -13.24 15.17 -15.63
N VAL A 36 -13.17 16.49 -15.41
CA VAL A 36 -12.82 17.07 -14.10
C VAL A 36 -13.89 16.69 -13.07
N VAL A 37 -15.17 16.83 -13.42
CA VAL A 37 -16.27 16.44 -12.51
C VAL A 37 -16.25 14.94 -12.23
N CYS A 38 -16.07 14.09 -13.24
CA CYS A 38 -15.96 12.64 -13.06
C CYS A 38 -14.78 12.27 -12.16
N CYS A 39 -13.63 12.92 -12.35
CA CYS A 39 -12.44 12.70 -11.52
C CYS A 39 -12.71 13.06 -10.05
N SER A 40 -13.26 14.25 -9.81
CA SER A 40 -13.56 14.73 -8.44
C SER A 40 -14.58 13.83 -7.74
N LEU A 41 -15.64 13.43 -8.42
CA LEU A 41 -16.65 12.51 -7.88
C LEU A 41 -16.07 11.12 -7.63
N SER A 42 -15.26 10.59 -8.55
CA SER A 42 -14.61 9.29 -8.38
C SER A 42 -13.62 9.29 -7.21
N LEU A 43 -12.88 10.38 -6.99
CA LEU A 43 -12.02 10.53 -5.83
C LEU A 43 -12.84 10.53 -4.53
N ALA A 44 -13.88 11.33 -4.46
CA ALA A 44 -14.73 11.41 -3.27
C ALA A 44 -15.43 10.08 -2.93
N LEU A 45 -15.93 9.38 -3.95
CA LEU A 45 -16.61 8.09 -3.77
C LEU A 45 -15.65 6.94 -3.52
N SER A 46 -14.42 7.01 -4.04
CA SER A 46 -13.45 5.92 -3.93
C SER A 46 -13.06 5.62 -2.48
N ASP A 47 -13.04 6.61 -1.60
CA ASP A 47 -12.69 6.42 -0.19
C ASP A 47 -13.71 5.52 0.53
N MET A 48 -14.99 5.86 0.43
CA MET A 48 -16.07 5.10 1.04
C MET A 48 -16.23 3.72 0.39
N ALA A 49 -16.14 3.66 -0.94
CA ALA A 49 -16.27 2.42 -1.68
C ALA A 49 -15.07 1.47 -1.45
N ALA A 50 -13.86 2.02 -1.31
CA ALA A 50 -12.65 1.23 -1.03
C ALA A 50 -12.69 0.59 0.35
N GLU A 51 -13.14 1.31 1.37
CA GLU A 51 -13.28 0.76 2.71
C GLU A 51 -14.31 -0.39 2.75
N ASN A 52 -15.46 -0.20 2.11
CA ASN A 52 -16.47 -1.24 1.98
C ASN A 52 -15.95 -2.45 1.19
N ALA A 53 -15.27 -2.23 0.07
CA ALA A 53 -14.69 -3.29 -0.75
C ALA A 53 -13.59 -4.06 0.01
N TYR A 54 -12.71 -3.34 0.72
CA TYR A 54 -11.69 -3.93 1.57
C TYR A 54 -12.32 -4.86 2.61
N ASN A 55 -13.25 -4.34 3.40
CA ASN A 55 -13.90 -5.10 4.47
C ASN A 55 -14.65 -6.34 3.94
N LYS A 56 -15.29 -6.23 2.76
CA LYS A 56 -16.11 -7.32 2.18
C LYS A 56 -15.28 -8.39 1.47
N PHE A 57 -14.23 -8.02 0.74
CA PHE A 57 -13.52 -8.92 -0.18
C PHE A 57 -12.09 -9.23 0.23
N VAL A 58 -11.41 -8.32 0.93
CA VAL A 58 -9.98 -8.42 1.20
C VAL A 58 -9.70 -8.81 2.65
N LYS A 59 -10.33 -8.15 3.61
CA LYS A 59 -10.06 -8.31 5.05
C LYS A 59 -10.09 -9.77 5.49
N LYS A 60 -11.11 -10.54 5.09
CA LYS A 60 -11.23 -11.95 5.50
C LYS A 60 -10.05 -12.80 5.06
N LYS A 61 -9.54 -12.59 3.84
CA LYS A 61 -8.37 -13.31 3.32
C LYS A 61 -7.08 -12.91 4.04
N VAL A 62 -6.94 -11.61 4.30
CA VAL A 62 -5.80 -11.07 5.05
C VAL A 62 -5.77 -11.62 6.47
N VAL A 63 -6.87 -11.55 7.20
CA VAL A 63 -6.97 -12.06 8.57
C VAL A 63 -6.72 -13.57 8.61
N SER A 64 -7.31 -14.35 7.69
CA SER A 64 -7.07 -15.80 7.63
C SER A 64 -5.61 -16.17 7.35
N GLY A 65 -4.91 -15.42 6.47
CA GLY A 65 -3.48 -15.62 6.24
C GLY A 65 -2.64 -15.26 7.48
N LEU A 66 -2.96 -14.15 8.13
CA LEU A 66 -2.30 -13.75 9.39
C LEU A 66 -2.56 -14.74 10.52
N GLU A 67 -3.77 -15.23 10.67
CA GLU A 67 -4.11 -16.25 11.67
C GLU A 67 -3.27 -17.52 11.46
N THR A 68 -3.09 -17.95 10.22
CA THR A 68 -2.22 -19.08 9.90
C THR A 68 -0.76 -18.79 10.26
N ALA A 69 -0.27 -17.59 9.95
CA ALA A 69 1.09 -17.18 10.30
C ALA A 69 1.31 -17.10 11.82
N CYS A 70 0.34 -16.57 12.56
CA CYS A 70 0.45 -16.42 14.01
C CYS A 70 0.36 -17.75 14.77
N ARG A 71 -0.35 -18.77 14.26
CA ARG A 71 -0.50 -20.07 14.93
C ARG A 71 0.81 -20.83 15.12
N GLY A 72 1.81 -20.60 14.25
CA GLY A 72 3.10 -21.26 14.30
C GLY A 72 4.09 -20.62 15.27
N ILE A 73 3.78 -19.46 15.85
CA ILE A 73 4.73 -18.65 16.60
C ILE A 73 4.31 -18.55 18.06
N ASP A 74 5.03 -19.23 18.95
CA ASP A 74 4.89 -19.07 20.40
C ASP A 74 6.10 -18.36 21.00
N VAL A 75 5.95 -17.04 21.22
CA VAL A 75 7.02 -16.19 21.76
C VAL A 75 7.48 -16.69 23.15
N ALA A 76 6.57 -17.28 23.95
CA ALA A 76 6.93 -17.77 25.28
C ALA A 76 7.76 -19.05 25.21
N GLU A 77 7.45 -19.92 24.25
CA GLU A 77 8.25 -21.12 23.98
C GLU A 77 9.64 -20.74 23.48
N GLU A 78 9.75 -19.75 22.59
CA GLU A 78 11.02 -19.30 22.05
C GLU A 78 11.94 -18.70 23.12
N VAL A 79 11.40 -17.90 24.05
CA VAL A 79 12.17 -17.40 25.20
C VAL A 79 12.72 -18.58 26.03
N ASN A 80 11.88 -19.57 26.32
CA ASN A 80 12.31 -20.72 27.11
C ASN A 80 13.32 -21.62 26.41
N ASN A 81 13.20 -21.78 25.07
CA ASN A 81 14.15 -22.53 24.27
C ASN A 81 15.52 -21.87 24.28
N ARG A 82 15.59 -20.55 24.16
CA ARG A 82 16.86 -19.81 24.24
C ARG A 82 17.50 -19.85 25.61
N LEU A 83 16.73 -19.83 26.66
CA LEU A 83 17.28 -20.05 28.02
C LEU A 83 17.93 -21.42 28.13
N ALA A 84 17.24 -22.46 27.63
CA ALA A 84 17.76 -23.82 27.66
C ALA A 84 19.05 -23.97 26.81
N GLU A 85 19.11 -23.35 25.61
CA GLU A 85 20.31 -23.36 24.76
C GLU A 85 21.52 -22.67 25.44
N ASN A 86 21.27 -21.63 26.23
CA ASN A 86 22.31 -20.98 27.04
C ASN A 86 22.66 -21.77 28.33
N GLY A 87 22.20 -23.00 28.46
CA GLY A 87 22.50 -23.86 29.61
C GLY A 87 21.74 -23.48 30.89
N ILE A 88 20.66 -22.72 30.75
CA ILE A 88 19.83 -22.30 31.88
C ILE A 88 18.62 -23.20 31.94
N ASP A 89 18.61 -24.10 32.95
CA ASP A 89 17.53 -25.06 33.18
C ASP A 89 16.40 -24.44 34.05
N ILE A 90 15.96 -23.24 33.62
CA ILE A 90 14.82 -22.55 34.25
C ILE A 90 13.79 -22.29 33.16
N ARG A 91 12.54 -22.70 33.39
CA ARG A 91 11.42 -22.42 32.53
C ARG A 91 10.56 -21.29 33.11
N LEU A 92 10.49 -20.18 32.38
CA LEU A 92 9.64 -19.06 32.78
C LEU A 92 8.18 -19.34 32.46
N ASP A 93 7.29 -18.78 33.28
CA ASP A 93 5.85 -18.85 33.05
C ASP A 93 5.47 -18.13 31.76
N ALA A 94 4.79 -18.85 30.88
CA ALA A 94 4.34 -18.32 29.59
C ALA A 94 3.45 -17.09 29.74
N GLN A 95 2.63 -17.01 30.78
CA GLN A 95 1.78 -15.84 31.02
C GLN A 95 2.61 -14.61 31.42
N LYS A 96 3.64 -14.79 32.26
CA LYS A 96 4.55 -13.70 32.62
C LYS A 96 5.28 -13.16 31.38
N ILE A 97 5.77 -14.04 30.49
CA ILE A 97 6.42 -13.66 29.26
C ILE A 97 5.45 -12.85 28.38
N LYS A 98 4.25 -13.38 28.15
CA LYS A 98 3.23 -12.72 27.33
C LYS A 98 2.78 -11.37 27.90
N GLN A 99 2.67 -11.25 29.22
CA GLN A 99 2.30 -10.00 29.89
C GLN A 99 3.42 -8.95 29.89
N SER A 100 4.67 -9.35 29.69
CA SER A 100 5.80 -8.40 29.61
C SER A 100 5.74 -7.51 28.36
N PHE A 101 5.04 -7.95 27.31
CA PHE A 101 4.92 -7.17 26.09
C PHE A 101 3.79 -6.15 26.19
N ASP A 102 4.14 -4.89 26.08
CA ASP A 102 3.22 -3.76 25.97
C ASP A 102 3.40 -3.03 24.63
N GLN A 103 2.59 -2.00 24.38
CA GLN A 103 2.65 -1.23 23.13
C GLN A 103 3.68 -0.08 23.15
N SER A 104 4.38 0.11 24.27
CA SER A 104 5.27 1.25 24.49
C SER A 104 6.75 0.87 24.57
N THR A 105 7.04 -0.38 24.92
CA THR A 105 8.41 -0.87 25.16
C THR A 105 8.87 -1.75 24.00
N SER A 106 10.15 -1.65 23.61
CA SER A 106 10.71 -2.54 22.58
C SER A 106 10.70 -4.00 23.06
N PRO A 107 10.48 -4.99 22.18
CA PRO A 107 10.42 -6.40 22.57
C PRO A 107 11.67 -6.89 23.28
N SER A 108 12.85 -6.53 22.78
CA SER A 108 14.13 -6.89 23.41
C SER A 108 14.26 -6.32 24.82
N GLU A 109 13.79 -5.09 25.04
CA GLU A 109 13.81 -4.46 26.36
C GLU A 109 12.80 -5.12 27.30
N SER A 110 11.61 -5.48 26.82
CA SER A 110 10.60 -6.20 27.59
C SER A 110 11.10 -7.56 28.08
N ILE A 111 11.70 -8.35 27.18
CA ILE A 111 12.32 -9.65 27.52
C ILE A 111 13.47 -9.44 28.49
N SER A 112 14.39 -8.51 28.23
CA SER A 112 15.52 -8.25 29.10
C SER A 112 15.10 -7.84 30.53
N LYS A 113 14.12 -6.92 30.64
CA LYS A 113 13.57 -6.52 31.95
C LYS A 113 12.93 -7.69 32.69
N LEU A 114 12.19 -8.55 31.97
CA LEU A 114 11.60 -9.75 32.55
C LEU A 114 12.69 -10.69 33.13
N LEU A 115 13.72 -10.98 32.32
CA LEU A 115 14.82 -11.86 32.74
C LEU A 115 15.56 -11.29 33.95
N VAL A 116 15.86 -10.00 33.95
CA VAL A 116 16.49 -9.35 35.11
C VAL A 116 15.60 -9.43 36.36
N SER A 117 14.28 -9.29 36.22
CA SER A 117 13.34 -9.41 37.35
C SER A 117 13.25 -10.84 37.92
N GLU A 118 13.57 -11.85 37.13
CA GLU A 118 13.66 -13.25 37.53
C GLU A 118 15.08 -13.63 38.05
N GLY A 119 15.97 -12.64 38.16
CA GLY A 119 17.29 -12.80 38.82
C GLY A 119 18.45 -13.10 37.84
N PHE A 120 18.27 -12.97 36.54
CA PHE A 120 19.35 -13.16 35.59
C PHE A 120 20.29 -11.96 35.56
N ASP A 121 21.55 -12.24 35.21
CA ASP A 121 22.54 -11.19 34.96
C ASP A 121 22.09 -10.27 33.80
N ALA A 122 22.35 -8.98 33.94
CA ALA A 122 21.88 -7.98 32.99
C ALA A 122 22.45 -8.14 31.56
N ASP A 123 23.72 -8.57 31.45
CA ASP A 123 24.36 -8.77 30.15
C ASP A 123 23.83 -10.03 29.48
N LEU A 124 23.68 -11.13 30.23
CA LEU A 124 23.04 -12.35 29.75
C LEU A 124 21.57 -12.12 29.35
N ALA A 125 20.83 -11.37 30.13
CA ALA A 125 19.44 -11.02 29.84
C ALA A 125 19.30 -10.23 28.53
N LYS A 126 20.24 -9.32 28.26
CA LYS A 126 20.26 -8.52 27.03
C LYS A 126 20.63 -9.36 25.79
N GLU A 127 21.63 -10.24 25.92
CA GLU A 127 22.06 -11.16 24.87
C GLU A 127 20.89 -12.10 24.49
N THR A 128 20.32 -12.81 25.50
CA THR A 128 19.17 -13.68 25.29
C THR A 128 17.98 -12.96 24.66
N ALA A 129 17.68 -11.73 25.09
CA ALA A 129 16.61 -10.94 24.53
C ALA A 129 16.84 -10.57 23.05
N SER A 130 18.10 -10.33 22.67
CA SER A 130 18.47 -10.06 21.29
C SER A 130 18.32 -11.29 20.40
N ASP A 131 18.71 -12.45 20.90
CA ASP A 131 18.60 -13.71 20.17
C ASP A 131 17.14 -14.14 19.97
N VAL A 132 16.33 -14.08 21.03
CA VAL A 132 14.89 -14.34 20.95
C VAL A 132 14.23 -13.41 19.93
N PHE A 133 14.60 -12.13 19.95
CA PHE A 133 14.07 -11.18 18.96
C PHE A 133 14.41 -11.58 17.53
N ALA A 134 15.66 -12.03 17.30
CA ALA A 134 16.10 -12.46 15.97
C ALA A 134 15.38 -13.73 15.50
N ASP A 135 15.14 -14.68 16.38
CA ASP A 135 14.46 -15.94 16.06
C ASP A 135 12.98 -15.74 15.79
N VAL A 136 12.27 -15.03 16.66
CA VAL A 136 10.85 -14.70 16.43
C VAL A 136 10.68 -13.91 15.14
N LYS A 137 11.62 -13.00 14.82
CA LYS A 137 11.63 -12.28 13.54
C LYS A 137 11.78 -13.24 12.34
N ASN A 138 12.69 -14.21 12.44
CA ASN A 138 12.92 -15.19 11.37
C ASN A 138 11.73 -16.13 11.21
N GLU A 139 11.16 -16.59 12.31
CA GLU A 139 9.98 -17.46 12.30
C GLU A 139 8.76 -16.73 11.76
N PHE A 140 8.52 -15.49 12.21
CA PHE A 140 7.46 -14.63 11.65
C PHE A 140 7.63 -14.44 10.15
N LYS A 141 8.86 -14.13 9.69
CA LYS A 141 9.17 -13.97 8.27
C LYS A 141 8.84 -15.24 7.47
N ASN A 142 9.23 -16.41 7.97
CA ASN A 142 9.01 -17.68 7.29
C ASN A 142 7.51 -18.01 7.22
N SER A 143 6.81 -17.96 8.36
CA SER A 143 5.38 -18.23 8.47
C SER A 143 4.55 -17.25 7.64
N PHE A 144 4.97 -15.98 7.62
CA PHE A 144 4.29 -14.93 6.87
C PHE A 144 4.46 -15.11 5.36
N ASN A 145 5.67 -15.43 4.90
CA ASN A 145 5.93 -15.74 3.49
C ASN A 145 5.11 -16.95 3.02
N VAL A 146 5.11 -18.04 3.78
CA VAL A 146 4.32 -19.24 3.43
C VAL A 146 2.83 -18.94 3.36
N SER A 147 2.32 -18.13 4.29
CA SER A 147 0.88 -17.81 4.36
C SER A 147 0.39 -16.91 3.22
N PHE A 148 1.27 -16.12 2.60
CA PHE A 148 0.93 -15.17 1.54
C PHE A 148 1.56 -15.49 0.18
N ASP A 149 2.39 -16.54 0.09
CA ASP A 149 3.08 -16.96 -1.13
C ASP A 149 2.10 -17.18 -2.30
N GLY A 150 2.48 -16.69 -3.48
CA GLY A 150 1.69 -16.77 -4.69
C GLY A 150 0.38 -15.97 -4.69
N SER A 151 0.13 -15.19 -3.63
CA SER A 151 -1.05 -14.33 -3.54
C SER A 151 -0.77 -12.91 -4.06
N TYR A 152 -1.83 -12.17 -4.39
CA TYR A 152 -1.69 -10.73 -4.71
C TYR A 152 -1.24 -9.90 -3.50
N LEU A 153 -1.21 -10.49 -2.30
CA LEU A 153 -0.76 -9.88 -1.05
C LEU A 153 0.73 -10.08 -0.78
N ASP A 154 1.43 -10.88 -1.57
CA ASP A 154 2.83 -11.23 -1.41
C ASP A 154 3.74 -9.99 -1.27
N LYS A 155 3.55 -8.99 -2.13
CA LYS A 155 4.31 -7.73 -2.04
C LYS A 155 4.00 -6.90 -0.78
N ALA A 156 2.77 -6.95 -0.30
CA ALA A 156 2.42 -6.29 0.96
C ALA A 156 3.05 -7.06 2.14
N ALA A 157 3.10 -8.38 2.06
CA ALA A 157 3.79 -9.23 3.01
C ALA A 157 5.29 -8.89 3.09
N ASP A 158 5.96 -8.78 1.96
CA ASP A 158 7.37 -8.34 1.88
C ASP A 158 7.62 -7.00 2.58
N GLN A 159 6.71 -6.04 2.42
CA GLN A 159 6.83 -4.74 3.09
C GLN A 159 6.66 -4.82 4.61
N VAL A 160 5.75 -5.66 5.08
CA VAL A 160 5.61 -5.92 6.53
C VAL A 160 6.91 -6.50 7.08
N ILE A 161 7.50 -7.47 6.40
CA ILE A 161 8.77 -8.07 6.79
C ILE A 161 9.90 -7.03 6.81
N LYS A 162 10.00 -6.18 5.79
CA LYS A 162 11.00 -5.09 5.73
C LYS A 162 10.79 -4.04 6.81
N SER A 163 9.57 -3.83 7.24
CA SER A 163 9.24 -2.89 8.31
C SER A 163 9.22 -3.52 9.71
N PHE A 164 9.56 -4.83 9.83
CA PHE A 164 9.48 -5.58 11.09
C PHE A 164 10.19 -4.85 12.24
N ASP A 165 11.42 -4.38 12.02
CA ASP A 165 12.19 -3.72 13.08
C ASP A 165 11.51 -2.43 13.58
N LYS A 166 10.86 -1.68 12.68
CA LYS A 166 10.11 -0.46 13.01
C LYS A 166 8.77 -0.73 13.68
N LYS A 167 8.20 -1.92 13.47
CA LYS A 167 6.87 -2.34 13.92
C LYS A 167 6.92 -3.51 14.90
N SER A 168 8.12 -3.82 15.39
CA SER A 168 8.35 -4.97 16.26
C SER A 168 7.49 -4.94 17.51
N THR A 169 7.29 -3.77 18.12
CA THR A 169 6.47 -3.63 19.33
C THR A 169 5.02 -4.06 19.07
N GLU A 170 4.40 -3.60 17.98
CA GLU A 170 3.05 -3.98 17.61
C GLU A 170 2.94 -5.47 17.24
N ILE A 171 3.97 -6.01 16.58
CA ILE A 171 4.00 -7.42 16.17
C ILE A 171 4.13 -8.32 17.41
N PHE A 172 5.10 -8.09 18.29
CA PHE A 172 5.29 -8.88 19.49
C PHE A 172 4.09 -8.77 20.44
N TYR A 173 3.53 -7.56 20.58
CA TYR A 173 2.30 -7.37 21.36
C TYR A 173 1.14 -8.21 20.80
N ALA A 174 0.99 -8.28 19.47
CA ALA A 174 -0.02 -9.13 18.86
C ALA A 174 0.29 -10.62 19.06
N LEU A 175 1.52 -11.07 18.82
CA LEU A 175 1.94 -12.47 18.98
C LEU A 175 1.89 -12.96 20.45
N SER A 176 1.95 -12.06 21.42
CA SER A 176 1.82 -12.40 22.84
C SER A 176 0.38 -12.72 23.29
N ARG A 177 -0.60 -12.60 22.38
CA ARG A 177 -2.00 -12.92 22.70
C ARG A 177 -2.29 -14.41 22.50
N ASP A 178 -3.12 -14.98 23.37
CA ASP A 178 -3.47 -16.40 23.32
C ASP A 178 -4.46 -16.75 22.21
N ASP A 179 -5.14 -15.75 21.65
CA ASP A 179 -6.10 -15.92 20.55
C ASP A 179 -5.46 -15.52 19.21
N PRO A 180 -5.13 -16.48 18.34
CA PRO A 180 -4.56 -16.19 17.01
C PRO A 180 -5.47 -15.33 16.13
N SER A 181 -6.79 -15.42 16.29
CA SER A 181 -7.74 -14.60 15.53
C SER A 181 -7.65 -13.13 15.97
N TYR A 182 -7.57 -12.88 17.28
CA TYR A 182 -7.39 -11.54 17.81
C TYR A 182 -6.02 -10.95 17.42
N SER A 183 -4.97 -11.76 17.47
CA SER A 183 -3.63 -11.39 17.00
C SER A 183 -3.62 -11.00 15.53
N ALA A 184 -4.28 -11.80 14.70
CA ALA A 184 -4.43 -11.53 13.27
C ALA A 184 -5.19 -10.23 12.99
N GLU A 185 -6.26 -9.94 13.73
CA GLU A 185 -7.00 -8.68 13.59
C GLU A 185 -6.18 -7.46 14.00
N LEU A 186 -5.37 -7.57 15.07
CA LEU A 186 -4.45 -6.51 15.48
C LEU A 186 -3.39 -6.24 14.41
N LEU A 187 -2.76 -7.29 13.87
CA LEU A 187 -1.76 -7.17 12.81
C LEU A 187 -2.38 -6.65 11.50
N GLU A 188 -3.58 -7.09 11.15
CA GLU A 188 -4.32 -6.53 10.01
C GLU A 188 -4.49 -5.03 10.17
N LYS A 189 -5.05 -4.60 11.28
CA LYS A 189 -5.37 -3.20 11.56
C LYS A 189 -4.12 -2.31 11.60
N ASN A 190 -3.05 -2.77 12.26
CA ASN A 190 -1.86 -1.95 12.54
C ASN A 190 -0.81 -1.99 11.40
N LEU A 191 -0.79 -3.07 10.60
CA LEU A 191 0.23 -3.29 9.58
C LEU A 191 -0.34 -3.33 8.17
N LEU A 192 -1.15 -4.36 7.85
CA LEU A 192 -1.54 -4.66 6.48
C LEU A 192 -2.59 -3.70 5.92
N ARG A 193 -3.53 -3.25 6.74
CA ARG A 193 -4.60 -2.34 6.29
C ARG A 193 -4.02 -1.05 5.70
N SER A 194 -3.02 -0.47 6.33
CA SER A 194 -2.38 0.76 5.86
C SER A 194 -1.64 0.59 4.52
N LEU A 195 -1.21 -0.63 4.20
CA LEU A 195 -0.53 -0.95 2.95
C LEU A 195 -1.51 -1.33 1.84
N ILE A 196 -2.56 -2.08 2.17
CA ILE A 196 -3.48 -2.64 1.17
C ILE A 196 -4.60 -1.67 0.81
N LEU A 197 -5.14 -0.91 1.77
CA LEU A 197 -6.27 0.00 1.54
C LEU A 197 -5.99 1.05 0.45
N PRO A 198 -4.80 1.70 0.37
CA PRO A 198 -4.48 2.61 -0.73
C PRO A 198 -4.53 1.94 -2.11
N ILE A 199 -4.08 0.69 -2.22
CA ILE A 199 -4.12 -0.07 -3.49
C ILE A 199 -5.57 -0.34 -3.89
N VAL A 200 -6.41 -0.76 -2.95
CA VAL A 200 -7.85 -0.96 -3.17
C VAL A 200 -8.51 0.35 -3.58
N ARG A 201 -8.17 1.47 -2.93
CA ARG A 201 -8.66 2.80 -3.27
C ARG A 201 -8.33 3.21 -4.70
N ILE A 202 -7.08 3.02 -5.12
CA ILE A 202 -6.65 3.31 -6.50
C ILE A 202 -7.46 2.47 -7.49
N THR A 203 -7.61 1.18 -7.22
CA THR A 203 -8.36 0.26 -8.07
C THR A 203 -9.83 0.69 -8.21
N ILE A 204 -10.48 0.97 -7.10
CA ILE A 204 -11.88 1.45 -7.09
C ILE A 204 -12.01 2.81 -7.79
N PHE A 205 -11.08 3.73 -7.56
CA PHE A 205 -11.06 5.01 -8.28
C PHE A 205 -11.03 4.82 -9.79
N ILE A 206 -10.10 3.99 -10.28
CA ILE A 206 -9.97 3.74 -11.72
C ILE A 206 -11.27 3.16 -12.30
N ILE A 207 -11.88 2.19 -11.62
CA ILE A 207 -13.14 1.58 -12.05
C ILE A 207 -14.26 2.62 -12.10
N LEU A 208 -14.45 3.39 -11.02
CA LEU A 208 -15.48 4.43 -10.95
C LEU A 208 -15.27 5.50 -12.00
N TYR A 209 -14.02 5.97 -12.18
CA TYR A 209 -13.69 6.99 -13.15
C TYR A 209 -14.01 6.54 -14.58
N ILE A 210 -13.63 5.30 -14.95
CA ILE A 210 -13.93 4.74 -16.28
C ILE A 210 -15.44 4.66 -16.50
N ILE A 211 -16.18 4.13 -15.53
CA ILE A 211 -17.65 4.00 -15.61
C ILE A 211 -18.30 5.37 -15.80
N MET A 212 -17.91 6.36 -14.98
CA MET A 212 -18.47 7.71 -15.05
C MET A 212 -18.11 8.41 -16.37
N GLU A 213 -16.86 8.29 -16.82
CA GLU A 213 -16.43 8.91 -18.08
C GLU A 213 -17.13 8.30 -19.29
N ILE A 214 -17.35 6.99 -19.31
CA ILE A 214 -18.15 6.31 -20.35
C ILE A 214 -19.59 6.79 -20.30
N GLY A 215 -20.20 6.81 -19.11
CA GLY A 215 -21.59 7.29 -18.93
C GLY A 215 -21.81 8.71 -19.44
N VAL A 216 -20.90 9.62 -19.07
CA VAL A 216 -20.96 11.02 -19.57
C VAL A 216 -20.77 11.10 -21.10
N LYS A 217 -19.85 10.31 -21.69
CA LYS A 217 -19.70 10.27 -23.14
C LYS A 217 -20.95 9.79 -23.87
N ILE A 218 -21.65 8.80 -23.30
CA ILE A 218 -22.94 8.31 -23.84
C ILE A 218 -23.98 9.42 -23.77
N ILE A 219 -24.11 10.10 -22.63
CA ILE A 219 -25.06 11.22 -22.47
C ILE A 219 -24.76 12.35 -23.48
N LEU A 220 -23.52 12.77 -23.58
CA LEU A 220 -23.10 13.82 -24.52
C LEU A 220 -23.34 13.42 -25.98
N PHE A 221 -23.21 12.14 -26.32
CA PHE A 221 -23.53 11.61 -27.63
C PHE A 221 -25.03 11.68 -27.90
N LEU A 222 -25.87 11.24 -26.95
CA LEU A 222 -27.33 11.24 -27.06
C LEU A 222 -27.89 12.67 -27.18
N VAL A 223 -27.30 13.63 -26.48
CA VAL A 223 -27.70 15.05 -26.54
C VAL A 223 -27.18 15.73 -27.84
N GLY A 224 -26.46 15.01 -28.72
CA GLY A 224 -25.97 15.54 -29.97
C GLY A 224 -24.77 16.50 -29.87
N VAL A 225 -24.24 16.75 -28.68
CA VAL A 225 -23.08 17.65 -28.49
C VAL A 225 -21.84 17.16 -29.24
N LEU A 226 -21.71 15.84 -29.40
CA LEU A 226 -20.58 15.22 -30.09
C LEU A 226 -20.78 15.00 -31.58
N THR A 227 -21.96 15.27 -32.10
CA THR A 227 -22.28 15.13 -33.54
C THR A 227 -21.85 16.35 -34.38
N GLY A 228 -21.54 16.11 -35.62
CA GLY A 228 -20.78 16.97 -36.50
C GLY A 228 -21.20 18.44 -36.63
N SER A 229 -20.23 19.32 -36.51
CA SER A 229 -20.24 20.67 -37.07
C SER A 229 -18.91 20.93 -37.78
N ARG A 230 -18.91 21.77 -38.81
CA ARG A 230 -17.67 22.24 -39.44
C ARG A 230 -16.85 23.02 -38.42
N ILE A 231 -15.62 22.59 -38.18
CA ILE A 231 -14.73 23.15 -37.16
C ILE A 231 -13.77 24.11 -37.89
N SER A 232 -13.72 25.39 -37.47
CA SER A 232 -12.76 26.38 -37.98
C SER A 232 -11.34 26.04 -37.58
N THR A 233 -10.34 26.53 -38.33
CA THR A 233 -8.92 26.31 -38.01
C THR A 233 -8.56 26.83 -36.61
N ALA A 234 -9.05 28.01 -36.24
CA ALA A 234 -8.85 28.58 -34.91
C ALA A 234 -9.41 27.66 -33.78
N ALA A 235 -10.60 27.08 -34.03
CA ALA A 235 -11.19 26.14 -33.08
C ALA A 235 -10.41 24.83 -32.95
N ARG A 236 -9.70 24.41 -34.00
CA ARG A 236 -8.80 23.25 -33.96
C ARG A 236 -7.56 23.53 -33.10
N VAL A 237 -6.90 24.67 -33.30
CA VAL A 237 -5.72 25.06 -32.52
C VAL A 237 -6.05 25.19 -31.06
N GLY A 238 -7.13 25.89 -30.71
CA GLY A 238 -7.57 25.99 -29.32
C GLY A 238 -8.00 24.64 -28.71
N GLY A 239 -8.61 23.76 -29.52
CA GLY A 239 -8.90 22.38 -29.11
C GLY A 239 -7.64 21.58 -28.77
N GLY A 240 -6.57 21.74 -29.55
CA GLY A 240 -5.27 21.15 -29.26
C GLY A 240 -4.65 21.63 -27.95
N ALA A 241 -4.74 22.94 -27.66
CA ALA A 241 -4.27 23.53 -26.41
C ALA A 241 -5.03 22.93 -25.20
N LEU A 242 -6.36 22.84 -25.28
CA LEU A 242 -7.16 22.19 -24.24
C LEU A 242 -6.85 20.69 -24.12
N GLY A 243 -6.51 20.05 -25.26
CA GLY A 243 -6.04 18.66 -25.28
C GLY A 243 -4.78 18.47 -24.46
N ALA A 244 -3.80 19.38 -24.60
CA ALA A 244 -2.60 19.37 -23.79
C ALA A 244 -2.93 19.51 -22.28
N VAL A 245 -3.84 20.41 -21.91
CA VAL A 245 -4.29 20.57 -20.49
C VAL A 245 -4.89 19.25 -19.95
N LYS A 246 -5.76 18.59 -20.74
CA LYS A 246 -6.34 17.30 -20.35
C LYS A 246 -5.26 16.21 -20.23
N GLY A 247 -4.31 16.17 -21.16
CA GLY A 247 -3.18 15.24 -21.11
C GLY A 247 -2.33 15.43 -19.86
N ILE A 248 -2.02 16.68 -19.48
CA ILE A 248 -1.31 17.03 -18.24
C ILE A 248 -2.10 16.52 -17.02
N MET A 249 -3.41 16.75 -16.98
CA MET A 249 -4.26 16.24 -15.89
C MET A 249 -4.16 14.71 -15.72
N TYR A 250 -4.15 13.94 -16.82
CA TYR A 250 -3.96 12.49 -16.74
C TYR A 250 -2.55 12.10 -16.29
N CYS A 251 -1.52 12.80 -16.74
CA CYS A 251 -0.15 12.57 -16.26
C CYS A 251 -0.01 12.86 -14.77
N LEU A 252 -0.67 13.91 -14.25
CA LEU A 252 -0.74 14.21 -12.83
C LEU A 252 -1.46 13.10 -12.04
N LEU A 253 -2.55 12.56 -12.56
CA LEU A 253 -3.24 11.42 -11.94
C LEU A 253 -2.35 10.19 -11.86
N ILE A 254 -1.61 9.88 -12.93
CA ILE A 254 -0.66 8.77 -12.94
C ILE A 254 0.47 9.03 -11.94
N GLY A 255 0.99 10.25 -11.87
CA GLY A 255 1.99 10.68 -10.88
C GLY A 255 1.48 10.51 -9.44
N TYR A 256 0.25 10.92 -9.16
CA TYR A 256 -0.39 10.72 -7.87
C TYR A 256 -0.49 9.24 -7.47
N PHE A 257 -0.97 8.39 -8.39
CA PHE A 257 -1.06 6.96 -8.11
C PHE A 257 0.31 6.30 -7.95
N ALA A 258 1.28 6.69 -8.77
CA ALA A 258 2.64 6.21 -8.62
C ALA A 258 3.23 6.59 -7.24
N ALA A 259 3.01 7.80 -6.77
CA ALA A 259 3.43 8.24 -5.45
C ALA A 259 2.80 7.39 -4.33
N GLN A 260 1.49 7.10 -4.41
CA GLN A 260 0.82 6.21 -3.47
C GLN A 260 1.37 4.78 -3.52
N ILE A 261 1.66 4.25 -4.70
CA ILE A 261 2.22 2.91 -4.87
C ILE A 261 3.64 2.85 -4.30
N VAL A 262 4.48 3.86 -4.57
CA VAL A 262 5.85 3.93 -4.02
C VAL A 262 5.82 4.00 -2.50
N ALA A 263 4.92 4.79 -1.91
CA ALA A 263 4.74 4.87 -0.46
C ALA A 263 4.36 3.52 0.17
N VAL A 264 3.58 2.71 -0.52
CA VAL A 264 3.13 1.38 -0.06
C VAL A 264 4.18 0.30 -0.32
N MET A 265 4.76 0.27 -1.53
CA MET A 265 5.69 -0.79 -1.94
C MET A 265 7.15 -0.55 -1.55
N GLY A 266 7.45 0.64 -1.02
CA GLY A 266 8.79 1.07 -0.62
C GLY A 266 9.64 1.60 -1.77
N GLU A 267 10.59 2.45 -1.40
CA GLU A 267 11.44 3.21 -2.32
C GLU A 267 12.35 2.34 -3.21
N SER A 268 12.69 1.14 -2.76
CA SER A 268 13.60 0.22 -3.43
C SER A 268 12.92 -0.77 -4.38
N ASN A 269 11.63 -0.59 -4.70
CA ASN A 269 10.91 -1.49 -5.59
C ASN A 269 11.54 -1.49 -7.00
N SER A 270 11.81 -2.69 -7.56
CA SER A 270 12.46 -2.85 -8.87
C SER A 270 11.58 -2.43 -10.06
N TYR A 271 10.26 -2.36 -9.89
CA TYR A 271 9.31 -2.01 -10.95
C TYR A 271 8.86 -0.55 -10.91
N LEU A 272 8.53 -0.05 -9.72
CA LEU A 272 8.07 1.33 -9.52
C LEU A 272 8.64 1.86 -8.20
N GLY A 273 9.96 2.02 -8.15
CA GLY A 273 10.66 2.60 -7.01
C GLY A 273 10.93 4.10 -7.17
N LEU A 274 11.34 4.73 -6.09
CA LEU A 274 11.66 6.16 -6.05
C LEU A 274 12.71 6.56 -7.07
N SER A 275 13.78 5.77 -7.19
CA SER A 275 14.87 6.00 -8.16
C SER A 275 14.34 5.98 -9.59
N GLN A 276 13.53 4.97 -9.94
CA GLN A 276 12.98 4.82 -11.28
C GLN A 276 12.05 5.96 -11.68
N CYS A 277 11.24 6.47 -10.74
CA CYS A 277 10.38 7.63 -10.98
C CYS A 277 11.19 8.92 -11.13
N ASN A 278 12.24 9.09 -10.34
CA ASN A 278 13.12 10.27 -10.39
C ASN A 278 14.07 10.30 -11.60
N ASP A 279 14.47 9.13 -12.13
CA ASP A 279 15.35 9.00 -13.30
C ASP A 279 14.63 9.23 -14.63
N THR A 280 13.30 9.48 -14.61
CA THR A 280 12.53 9.85 -15.79
C THR A 280 12.80 11.30 -16.22
N ILE A 281 12.65 11.61 -17.51
CA ILE A 281 12.82 12.96 -18.03
C ILE A 281 11.56 13.80 -17.83
N LEU A 282 10.42 13.25 -18.21
CA LEU A 282 9.11 13.93 -18.20
C LEU A 282 8.27 13.56 -16.97
N PHE A 283 8.15 12.28 -16.68
CA PHE A 283 7.27 11.76 -15.62
C PHE A 283 7.65 12.27 -14.23
N LYS A 284 8.94 12.48 -13.95
CA LYS A 284 9.41 12.98 -12.64
C LYS A 284 8.73 14.29 -12.18
N TYR A 285 8.35 15.16 -13.11
CA TYR A 285 7.69 16.42 -12.76
C TYR A 285 6.26 16.18 -12.24
N PHE A 286 5.57 15.20 -12.80
CA PHE A 286 4.23 14.81 -12.36
C PHE A 286 4.28 14.01 -11.07
N PHE A 287 5.28 13.17 -10.90
CA PHE A 287 5.50 12.38 -9.69
C PHE A 287 5.85 13.27 -8.49
N ARG A 288 6.81 14.20 -8.65
CA ARG A 288 7.26 15.12 -7.59
C ARG A 288 6.20 16.12 -7.13
N ALA A 289 5.12 16.28 -7.86
CA ALA A 289 4.00 17.11 -7.42
C ALA A 289 3.26 16.48 -6.22
N PHE A 290 3.46 15.17 -5.95
CA PHE A 290 2.73 14.41 -4.93
C PHE A 290 3.64 13.63 -3.99
N TYR A 291 4.93 13.51 -4.29
CA TYR A 291 5.94 12.83 -3.47
C TYR A 291 6.94 13.84 -2.90
#